data_65eae1a0b13a99439c0d48057ecac85c
#
_entry.id   65eae1a0b13a99439c0d48057ecac85c
#
_cell.length_a   1.000
_cell.length_b   1.000
_cell.length_c   1.000
_cell.angle_alpha   90.00
_cell.angle_beta   90.00
_cell.angle_gamma   90.00
#
_symmetry.space_group_name_H-M   'P 1'
#
loop_
_entity.id
_entity.type
_entity.pdbx_description
1 polymer ?
#
loop_
_entity_poly.entity_id
_entity_poly.type
_entity_poly.pdbx_seq_one_letter_code
_entity_poly.pdbx_strand_id
1 'polypeptide(L)'
;MTDRSSQGGERGRGVSARAVGFLCLFVTSAGWGINWPAMKVLLREWPPLFARGVAGLAAAAILAVVAWRIGESMRLPAGIGRRLTVAAFLNVFAWMGFTTLSLTWVSAGQGALLVYTMPAWALLLAWPIHGRRPEPRAVVGLVLCFAGILTLFGGGIALRVDQLPGVLSALAAAILFALGTIVVAPLPLAPFAAVTWQLVVGCVPMVALGLALEHPRIDALSTRGAALMAYMTIVPMGVCYLTWFAALRRLPGEVASMVTLLTPLIGVIAAAIALGEPLGARQAAALVLVIGGLAFVLRGQSKKRRLGSEERARRGRSV
;
A
#
# COMPACT_ATOMS: atom_id res chain seq x y z
N MET A 1 -35.15 -35.46 -25.27
CA MET A 1 -35.35 -34.00 -25.13
C MET A 1 -34.54 -33.57 -23.93
N THR A 2 -33.27 -33.20 -24.14
CA THR A 2 -32.31 -32.93 -23.07
C THR A 2 -32.15 -31.39 -22.89
N ASP A 3 -32.31 -31.01 -21.67
CA ASP A 3 -32.35 -29.66 -21.12
C ASP A 3 -31.10 -28.82 -21.46
N ARG A 4 -31.26 -27.82 -22.36
CA ARG A 4 -30.22 -26.80 -22.73
C ARG A 4 -30.39 -25.48 -21.99
N SER A 5 -31.29 -25.38 -21.01
CA SER A 5 -31.65 -24.09 -20.38
C SER A 5 -30.80 -23.71 -19.17
N SER A 6 -29.97 -24.59 -18.59
CA SER A 6 -29.19 -24.29 -17.36
C SER A 6 -27.80 -23.66 -17.56
N GLN A 7 -27.25 -23.68 -18.78
CA GLN A 7 -25.87 -23.15 -19.02
C GLN A 7 -25.77 -21.63 -19.30
N GLY A 8 -26.89 -20.97 -19.60
CA GLY A 8 -26.90 -19.52 -19.90
C GLY A 8 -26.80 -18.61 -18.67
N GLY A 9 -27.30 -19.05 -17.51
CA GLY A 9 -27.35 -18.23 -16.29
C GLY A 9 -26.02 -18.05 -15.56
N GLU A 10 -25.11 -19.02 -15.67
CA GLU A 10 -23.81 -18.97 -14.97
C GLU A 10 -22.78 -18.07 -15.67
N ARG A 11 -22.83 -17.96 -16.99
CA ARG A 11 -21.89 -17.08 -17.74
C ARG A 11 -22.14 -15.60 -17.50
N GLY A 12 -23.39 -15.18 -17.33
CA GLY A 12 -23.74 -13.79 -17.07
C GLY A 12 -23.35 -13.31 -15.66
N ARG A 13 -23.49 -14.18 -14.63
CA ARG A 13 -23.08 -13.87 -13.26
C ARG A 13 -21.54 -13.78 -13.11
N GLY A 14 -20.79 -14.61 -13.83
CA GLY A 14 -19.32 -14.60 -13.80
C GLY A 14 -18.71 -13.34 -14.37
N VAL A 15 -19.23 -12.79 -15.45
CA VAL A 15 -18.78 -11.55 -16.07
C VAL A 15 -19.08 -10.37 -15.15
N SER A 16 -20.27 -10.28 -14.59
CA SER A 16 -20.67 -9.23 -13.66
C SER A 16 -19.80 -9.21 -12.38
N ALA A 17 -19.52 -10.37 -11.77
CA ALA A 17 -18.71 -10.47 -10.56
C ALA A 17 -17.26 -10.03 -10.81
N ARG A 18 -16.68 -10.38 -11.96
CA ARG A 18 -15.34 -9.91 -12.36
C ARG A 18 -15.30 -8.41 -12.61
N ALA A 19 -16.29 -7.86 -13.31
CA ALA A 19 -16.39 -6.43 -13.56
C ALA A 19 -16.45 -5.63 -12.25
N VAL A 20 -17.26 -6.07 -11.29
CA VAL A 20 -17.32 -5.48 -9.94
C VAL A 20 -15.96 -5.58 -9.24
N GLY A 21 -15.25 -6.70 -9.36
CA GLY A 21 -13.91 -6.86 -8.81
C GLY A 21 -12.91 -5.84 -9.37
N PHE A 22 -12.89 -5.62 -10.68
CA PHE A 22 -12.03 -4.62 -11.32
C PHE A 22 -12.43 -3.19 -10.93
N LEU A 23 -13.72 -2.87 -10.86
CA LEU A 23 -14.20 -1.58 -10.38
C LEU A 23 -13.72 -1.31 -8.95
N CYS A 24 -13.84 -2.30 -8.06
CA CYS A 24 -13.33 -2.20 -6.69
C CYS A 24 -11.82 -1.93 -6.66
N LEU A 25 -11.01 -2.60 -7.49
CA LEU A 25 -9.57 -2.35 -7.58
C LEU A 25 -9.26 -0.96 -8.14
N PHE A 26 -10.02 -0.49 -9.12
CA PHE A 26 -9.85 0.86 -9.64
C PHE A 26 -10.14 1.91 -8.58
N VAL A 27 -11.25 1.78 -7.84
CA VAL A 27 -11.59 2.68 -6.71
C VAL A 27 -10.49 2.66 -5.66
N THR A 28 -9.99 1.47 -5.29
CA THR A 28 -8.87 1.32 -4.35
C THR A 28 -7.62 2.05 -4.85
N SER A 29 -7.21 1.80 -6.10
CA SER A 29 -6.00 2.41 -6.68
C SER A 29 -6.13 3.92 -6.81
N ALA A 30 -7.31 4.42 -7.18
CA ALA A 30 -7.59 5.85 -7.29
C ALA A 30 -7.56 6.52 -5.90
N GLY A 31 -8.24 5.95 -4.91
CA GLY A 31 -8.27 6.51 -3.56
C GLY A 31 -6.88 6.53 -2.90
N TRP A 32 -6.09 5.47 -3.05
CA TRP A 32 -4.72 5.46 -2.55
C TRP A 32 -3.78 6.36 -3.36
N GLY A 33 -3.97 6.48 -4.68
CA GLY A 33 -3.17 7.37 -5.52
C GLY A 33 -3.40 8.84 -5.21
N ILE A 34 -4.66 9.28 -5.17
CA ILE A 34 -5.04 10.66 -4.85
C ILE A 34 -4.64 11.06 -3.42
N ASN A 35 -4.45 10.09 -2.54
CA ASN A 35 -4.00 10.36 -1.17
C ASN A 35 -2.62 11.04 -1.11
N TRP A 36 -1.75 10.86 -2.11
CA TRP A 36 -0.42 11.48 -2.13
C TRP A 36 -0.46 13.00 -2.19
N PRO A 37 -1.09 13.64 -3.19
CA PRO A 37 -1.25 15.08 -3.17
C PRO A 37 -2.10 15.57 -2.00
N ALA A 38 -3.11 14.84 -1.55
CA ALA A 38 -3.91 15.21 -0.38
C ALA A 38 -3.04 15.32 0.89
N MET A 39 -2.18 14.32 1.15
CA MET A 39 -1.20 14.38 2.24
C MET A 39 -0.29 15.60 2.10
N LYS A 40 0.30 15.82 0.91
CA LYS A 40 1.23 16.94 0.68
C LYS A 40 0.59 18.30 0.95
N VAL A 41 -0.69 18.47 0.62
CA VAL A 41 -1.44 19.70 0.93
C VAL A 41 -1.67 19.84 2.43
N LEU A 42 -2.09 18.78 3.11
CA LEU A 42 -2.38 18.80 4.54
C LEU A 42 -1.12 19.16 5.37
N LEU A 43 0.07 18.74 4.92
CA LEU A 43 1.35 19.05 5.59
C LEU A 43 1.70 20.56 5.59
N ARG A 44 0.95 21.40 4.87
CA ARG A 44 1.09 22.87 4.97
C ARG A 44 0.44 23.44 6.23
N GLU A 45 -0.45 22.68 6.85
CA GLU A 45 -1.26 23.10 8.00
C GLU A 45 -0.93 22.29 9.26
N TRP A 46 -0.78 20.96 9.10
CA TRP A 46 -0.49 20.06 10.21
C TRP A 46 0.79 19.24 9.95
N PRO A 47 1.60 19.01 10.98
CA PRO A 47 2.85 18.27 10.84
C PRO A 47 2.61 16.77 10.59
N PRO A 48 3.60 16.07 9.97
CA PRO A 48 3.40 14.77 9.34
C PRO A 48 2.94 13.67 10.28
N LEU A 49 3.61 13.46 11.41
CA LEU A 49 3.28 12.36 12.32
C LEU A 49 1.94 12.59 13.01
N PHE A 50 1.72 13.83 13.48
CA PHE A 50 0.46 14.18 14.13
C PHE A 50 -0.74 14.01 13.20
N ALA A 51 -0.69 14.64 12.01
CA ALA A 51 -1.77 14.56 11.03
C ALA A 51 -2.08 13.12 10.63
N ARG A 52 -1.04 12.33 10.37
CA ARG A 52 -1.20 10.96 9.93
C ARG A 52 -1.69 10.03 11.02
N GLY A 53 -1.19 10.22 12.25
CA GLY A 53 -1.64 9.48 13.42
C GLY A 53 -3.11 9.73 13.75
N VAL A 54 -3.55 11.01 13.74
CA VAL A 54 -4.96 11.38 13.99
C VAL A 54 -5.87 10.79 12.91
N ALA A 55 -5.51 10.89 11.61
CA ALA A 55 -6.28 10.27 10.53
C ALA A 55 -6.39 8.75 10.71
N GLY A 56 -5.29 8.10 11.11
CA GLY A 56 -5.27 6.65 11.35
C GLY A 56 -6.12 6.23 12.54
N LEU A 57 -6.12 6.99 13.65
CA LEU A 57 -6.98 6.71 14.81
C LEU A 57 -8.46 6.93 14.49
N ALA A 58 -8.79 8.00 13.77
CA ALA A 58 -10.16 8.23 13.30
C ALA A 58 -10.63 7.10 12.38
N ALA A 59 -9.76 6.63 11.49
CA ALA A 59 -10.05 5.48 10.64
C ALA A 59 -10.22 4.19 11.46
N ALA A 60 -9.41 3.97 12.49
CA ALA A 60 -9.54 2.83 13.39
C ALA A 60 -10.92 2.82 14.07
N ALA A 61 -11.41 3.99 14.52
CA ALA A 61 -12.75 4.11 15.09
C ALA A 61 -13.84 3.74 14.07
N ILE A 62 -13.74 4.21 12.83
CA ILE A 62 -14.69 3.87 11.76
C ILE A 62 -14.65 2.36 11.47
N LEU A 63 -13.46 1.76 11.32
CA LEU A 63 -13.31 0.34 11.04
C LEU A 63 -13.77 -0.53 12.20
N ALA A 64 -13.60 -0.07 13.47
CA ALA A 64 -14.15 -0.74 14.64
C ALA A 64 -15.68 -0.80 14.59
N VAL A 65 -16.34 0.32 14.22
CA VAL A 65 -17.79 0.36 14.03
C VAL A 65 -18.23 -0.57 12.89
N VAL A 66 -17.50 -0.59 11.77
CA VAL A 66 -17.77 -1.52 10.65
C VAL A 66 -17.64 -2.97 11.12
N ALA A 67 -16.52 -3.33 11.78
CA ALA A 67 -16.29 -4.66 12.31
C ALA A 67 -17.43 -5.12 13.24
N TRP A 68 -17.83 -4.23 14.16
CA TRP A 68 -18.94 -4.48 15.06
C TRP A 68 -20.26 -4.70 14.31
N ARG A 69 -20.58 -3.86 13.32
CA ARG A 69 -21.83 -3.97 12.53
C ARG A 69 -21.92 -5.25 11.71
N ILE A 70 -20.79 -5.81 11.25
CA ILE A 70 -20.73 -7.07 10.48
C ILE A 70 -20.51 -8.29 11.38
N GLY A 71 -20.47 -8.11 12.71
CA GLY A 71 -20.33 -9.20 13.68
C GLY A 71 -18.90 -9.75 13.83
N GLU A 72 -17.86 -9.01 13.41
CA GLU A 72 -16.47 -9.40 13.66
C GLU A 72 -16.10 -9.21 15.14
N SER A 73 -15.46 -10.22 15.74
CA SER A 73 -14.96 -10.12 17.12
C SER A 73 -13.73 -9.22 17.18
N MET A 74 -13.78 -8.21 18.06
CA MET A 74 -12.66 -7.31 18.37
C MET A 74 -11.78 -7.83 19.51
N ARG A 75 -12.07 -9.03 20.07
CA ARG A 75 -11.30 -9.61 21.17
C ARG A 75 -9.90 -9.99 20.70
N LEU A 76 -8.90 -9.61 21.49
CA LEU A 76 -7.51 -9.99 21.27
C LEU A 76 -7.24 -11.35 21.93
N PRO A 77 -6.79 -12.36 21.17
CA PRO A 77 -6.34 -13.63 21.75
C PRO A 77 -5.15 -13.43 22.70
N ALA A 78 -5.07 -14.27 23.75
CA ALA A 78 -3.94 -14.23 24.66
C ALA A 78 -2.61 -14.46 23.92
N GLY A 79 -1.56 -13.74 24.31
CA GLY A 79 -0.21 -13.88 23.74
C GLY A 79 0.00 -13.21 22.38
N ILE A 80 -1.03 -12.55 21.77
CA ILE A 80 -0.88 -11.90 20.46
C ILE A 80 -0.04 -10.60 20.52
N GLY A 81 0.15 -10.01 21.70
CA GLY A 81 0.67 -8.65 21.87
C GLY A 81 1.95 -8.40 21.09
N ARG A 82 2.99 -9.22 21.24
CA ARG A 82 4.26 -9.05 20.51
C ARG A 82 4.08 -9.06 18.99
N ARG A 83 3.29 -10.01 18.47
CA ARG A 83 3.03 -10.11 17.01
C ARG A 83 2.25 -8.91 16.50
N LEU A 84 1.24 -8.45 17.24
CA LEU A 84 0.46 -7.28 16.91
C LEU A 84 1.32 -6.02 16.93
N THR A 85 2.17 -5.84 17.95
CA THR A 85 3.07 -4.68 18.03
C THR A 85 4.07 -4.64 16.86
N VAL A 86 4.70 -5.78 16.53
CA VAL A 86 5.61 -5.86 15.38
C VAL A 86 4.87 -5.58 14.06
N ALA A 87 3.67 -6.15 13.89
CA ALA A 87 2.84 -5.90 12.72
C ALA A 87 2.44 -4.42 12.62
N ALA A 88 1.97 -3.83 13.71
CA ALA A 88 1.57 -2.43 13.76
C ALA A 88 2.75 -1.48 13.53
N PHE A 89 3.93 -1.80 14.09
CA PHE A 89 5.13 -1.00 13.83
C PHE A 89 5.53 -1.03 12.36
N LEU A 90 5.69 -2.23 11.77
CA LEU A 90 6.19 -2.36 10.41
C LEU A 90 5.17 -1.91 9.35
N ASN A 91 3.90 -2.33 9.51
CA ASN A 91 2.88 -2.13 8.48
C ASN A 91 2.10 -0.82 8.64
N VAL A 92 2.12 -0.21 9.83
CA VAL A 92 1.36 1.02 10.10
C VAL A 92 2.29 2.16 10.50
N PHE A 93 2.96 2.09 11.65
CA PHE A 93 3.79 3.20 12.12
C PHE A 93 4.88 3.56 11.12
N ALA A 94 5.72 2.61 10.74
CA ALA A 94 6.82 2.84 9.81
C ALA A 94 6.31 3.21 8.41
N TRP A 95 5.33 2.47 7.90
CA TRP A 95 4.73 2.76 6.60
C TRP A 95 4.10 4.15 6.55
N MET A 96 3.15 4.43 7.43
CA MET A 96 2.41 5.69 7.40
C MET A 96 3.27 6.87 7.83
N GLY A 97 4.06 6.70 8.91
CA GLY A 97 4.89 7.77 9.47
C GLY A 97 5.99 8.18 8.50
N PHE A 98 6.83 7.25 8.07
CA PHE A 98 7.94 7.58 7.16
C PHE A 98 7.46 7.99 5.77
N THR A 99 6.36 7.43 5.26
CA THR A 99 5.75 7.89 3.99
C THR A 99 5.35 9.35 4.10
N THR A 100 4.64 9.73 5.17
CA THR A 100 4.17 11.10 5.33
C THR A 100 5.33 12.05 5.64
N LEU A 101 6.29 11.62 6.47
CA LEU A 101 7.49 12.36 6.78
C LEU A 101 8.31 12.66 5.52
N SER A 102 8.42 11.70 4.59
CA SER A 102 9.18 11.88 3.35
C SER A 102 8.68 13.08 2.53
N LEU A 103 7.36 13.30 2.54
CA LEU A 103 6.74 14.40 1.80
C LEU A 103 7.13 15.81 2.29
N THR A 104 7.78 15.91 3.41
CA THR A 104 8.35 17.19 3.87
C THR A 104 9.46 17.68 2.91
N TRP A 105 10.24 16.75 2.36
CA TRP A 105 11.43 17.08 1.54
C TRP A 105 11.27 16.71 0.06
N VAL A 106 10.47 15.69 -0.28
CA VAL A 106 10.27 15.27 -1.69
C VAL A 106 8.88 15.64 -2.18
N SER A 107 8.70 15.65 -3.50
CA SER A 107 7.39 15.88 -4.11
C SER A 107 6.46 14.66 -3.88
N ALA A 108 5.14 14.86 -4.04
CA ALA A 108 4.18 13.78 -3.84
C ALA A 108 4.37 12.65 -4.87
N GLY A 109 4.68 13.00 -6.12
CA GLY A 109 5.00 12.04 -7.17
C GLY A 109 6.30 11.26 -6.89
N GLN A 110 7.35 11.94 -6.42
CA GLN A 110 8.62 11.29 -6.02
C GLN A 110 8.39 10.33 -4.85
N GLY A 111 7.71 10.78 -3.81
CA GLY A 111 7.38 9.95 -2.65
C GLY A 111 6.60 8.70 -3.05
N ALA A 112 5.58 8.86 -3.89
CA ALA A 112 4.81 7.73 -4.42
C ALA A 112 5.72 6.71 -5.12
N LEU A 113 6.55 7.14 -6.08
CA LEU A 113 7.42 6.22 -6.83
C LEU A 113 8.41 5.48 -5.94
N LEU A 114 9.04 6.19 -4.97
CA LEU A 114 9.99 5.58 -4.03
C LEU A 114 9.31 4.51 -3.15
N VAL A 115 8.19 4.85 -2.56
CA VAL A 115 7.50 3.97 -1.60
C VAL A 115 6.91 2.75 -2.30
N TYR A 116 6.37 2.89 -3.53
CA TYR A 116 5.85 1.76 -4.28
C TYR A 116 6.92 0.79 -4.82
N THR A 117 8.20 1.01 -4.54
CA THR A 117 9.26 -0.01 -4.74
C THR A 117 9.21 -1.15 -3.70
N MET A 118 8.35 -1.08 -2.70
CA MET A 118 8.21 -2.11 -1.65
C MET A 118 8.17 -3.57 -2.14
N PRO A 119 7.53 -3.95 -3.30
CA PRO A 119 7.57 -5.33 -3.76
C PRO A 119 8.97 -5.78 -4.21
N ALA A 120 9.79 -4.84 -4.69
CA ALA A 120 11.19 -5.10 -5.04
C ALA A 120 12.01 -5.40 -3.77
N TRP A 121 11.82 -4.62 -2.71
CA TRP A 121 12.44 -4.86 -1.41
C TRP A 121 11.97 -6.17 -0.77
N ALA A 122 10.67 -6.48 -0.88
CA ALA A 122 10.15 -7.76 -0.40
C ALA A 122 10.84 -8.96 -1.08
N LEU A 123 11.11 -8.86 -2.38
CA LEU A 123 11.83 -9.91 -3.09
C LEU A 123 13.28 -10.03 -2.61
N LEU A 124 13.99 -8.91 -2.45
CA LEU A 124 15.38 -8.88 -1.97
C LEU A 124 15.50 -9.46 -0.55
N LEU A 125 14.61 -9.05 0.36
CA LEU A 125 14.61 -9.50 1.75
C LEU A 125 14.16 -10.96 1.91
N ALA A 126 13.31 -11.47 1.02
CA ALA A 126 12.88 -12.87 1.06
C ALA A 126 14.03 -13.85 0.81
N TRP A 127 15.08 -13.43 0.13
CA TRP A 127 16.23 -14.29 -0.13
C TRP A 127 17.01 -14.65 1.15
N PRO A 128 17.57 -13.69 1.91
CA PRO A 128 18.29 -14.03 3.14
C PRO A 128 17.39 -14.60 4.24
N ILE A 129 16.11 -14.20 4.30
CA ILE A 129 15.18 -14.60 5.38
C ILE A 129 14.61 -16.01 5.14
N HIS A 130 14.27 -16.35 3.90
CA HIS A 130 13.61 -17.62 3.56
C HIS A 130 14.41 -18.51 2.61
N GLY A 131 15.65 -18.15 2.27
CA GLY A 131 16.52 -18.89 1.33
C GLY A 131 15.98 -18.92 -0.11
N ARG A 132 14.96 -18.11 -0.43
CA ARG A 132 14.29 -18.13 -1.73
C ARG A 132 15.02 -17.20 -2.70
N ARG A 133 15.89 -17.76 -3.55
CA ARG A 133 16.55 -16.98 -4.60
C ARG A 133 15.55 -16.37 -5.57
N PRO A 134 15.70 -15.07 -5.93
CA PRO A 134 14.86 -14.43 -6.93
C PRO A 134 15.04 -15.09 -8.30
N GLU A 135 13.97 -15.19 -9.08
CA GLU A 135 14.05 -15.62 -10.45
C GLU A 135 14.75 -14.57 -11.33
N PRO A 136 15.42 -14.95 -12.44
CA PRO A 136 16.11 -13.99 -13.32
C PRO A 136 15.21 -12.86 -13.80
N ARG A 137 13.95 -13.14 -14.09
CA ARG A 137 12.96 -12.12 -14.48
C ARG A 137 12.70 -11.11 -13.37
N ALA A 138 12.64 -11.58 -12.14
CA ALA A 138 12.43 -10.70 -10.99
C ALA A 138 13.67 -9.84 -10.72
N VAL A 139 14.88 -10.35 -10.99
CA VAL A 139 16.12 -9.56 -10.96
C VAL A 139 16.10 -8.45 -12.01
N VAL A 140 15.67 -8.73 -13.23
CA VAL A 140 15.47 -7.70 -14.27
C VAL A 140 14.48 -6.64 -13.77
N GLY A 141 13.38 -7.06 -13.16
CA GLY A 141 12.41 -6.14 -12.56
C GLY A 141 13.00 -5.24 -11.47
N LEU A 142 13.87 -5.79 -10.62
CA LEU A 142 14.62 -5.02 -9.62
C LEU A 142 15.53 -3.96 -10.26
N VAL A 143 16.30 -4.35 -11.25
CA VAL A 143 17.19 -3.43 -11.99
C VAL A 143 16.40 -2.29 -12.60
N LEU A 144 15.26 -2.59 -13.23
CA LEU A 144 14.36 -1.57 -13.80
C LEU A 144 13.79 -0.63 -12.73
N CYS A 145 13.38 -1.14 -11.57
CA CYS A 145 12.89 -0.31 -10.47
C CYS A 145 13.99 0.66 -9.98
N PHE A 146 15.20 0.16 -9.75
CA PHE A 146 16.31 1.02 -9.31
C PHE A 146 16.76 2.00 -10.39
N ALA A 147 16.79 1.60 -11.67
CA ALA A 147 17.04 2.51 -12.78
C ALA A 147 15.98 3.62 -12.84
N GLY A 148 14.70 3.30 -12.58
CA GLY A 148 13.63 4.29 -12.47
C GLY A 148 13.84 5.30 -11.34
N ILE A 149 14.27 4.83 -10.16
CA ILE A 149 14.62 5.73 -9.05
C ILE A 149 15.78 6.65 -9.44
N LEU A 150 16.85 6.12 -10.02
CA LEU A 150 17.99 6.91 -10.46
C LEU A 150 17.61 7.93 -11.53
N THR A 151 16.75 7.55 -12.48
CA THR A 151 16.22 8.44 -13.51
C THR A 151 15.42 9.58 -12.88
N LEU A 152 14.62 9.30 -11.85
CA LEU A 152 13.80 10.29 -11.16
C LEU A 152 14.65 11.44 -10.57
N PHE A 153 15.83 11.11 -10.03
CA PHE A 153 16.76 12.07 -9.44
C PHE A 153 17.82 12.62 -10.41
N GLY A 154 17.73 12.27 -11.70
CA GLY A 154 18.48 12.95 -12.74
C GLY A 154 19.78 12.31 -13.19
N GLY A 155 20.05 11.03 -12.85
CA GLY A 155 21.21 10.26 -13.38
C GLY A 155 22.60 10.79 -12.97
N GLY A 156 22.69 11.98 -12.44
CA GLY A 156 23.87 12.56 -11.77
C GLY A 156 23.67 12.48 -10.26
N ILE A 157 24.72 12.37 -9.50
CA ILE A 157 24.77 12.33 -8.02
C ILE A 157 24.30 13.67 -7.39
N ALA A 158 23.53 14.47 -8.08
CA ALA A 158 22.85 15.65 -7.58
C ALA A 158 21.48 15.29 -6.95
N LEU A 159 21.44 14.24 -6.09
CA LEU A 159 20.52 14.27 -4.98
C LEU A 159 20.81 15.58 -4.25
N ARG A 160 19.90 16.52 -4.36
CA ARG A 160 20.00 17.73 -3.55
C ARG A 160 20.09 17.25 -2.10
N VAL A 161 21.13 17.64 -1.40
CA VAL A 161 21.38 17.19 -0.01
C VAL A 161 20.16 17.44 0.87
N ASP A 162 19.41 18.50 0.57
CA ASP A 162 18.15 18.86 1.21
C ASP A 162 17.00 17.83 1.01
N GLN A 163 17.02 17.02 -0.04
CA GLN A 163 16.02 15.97 -0.31
C GLN A 163 16.39 14.60 0.30
N LEU A 164 17.64 14.42 0.71
CA LEU A 164 18.13 13.14 1.22
C LEU A 164 17.29 12.57 2.39
N PRO A 165 16.89 13.38 3.42
CA PRO A 165 16.05 12.87 4.50
C PRO A 165 14.70 12.33 4.00
N GLY A 166 14.11 12.97 2.99
CA GLY A 166 12.86 12.55 2.37
C GLY A 166 13.00 11.23 1.60
N VAL A 167 14.08 11.08 0.82
CA VAL A 167 14.40 9.85 0.09
C VAL A 167 14.64 8.69 1.05
N LEU A 168 15.45 8.91 2.09
CA LEU A 168 15.74 7.89 3.11
C LEU A 168 14.45 7.47 3.86
N SER A 169 13.61 8.43 4.22
CA SER A 169 12.31 8.15 4.86
C SER A 169 11.41 7.33 3.94
N ALA A 170 11.28 7.69 2.66
CA ALA A 170 10.46 6.95 1.71
C ALA A 170 10.98 5.50 1.50
N LEU A 171 12.30 5.32 1.39
CA LEU A 171 12.92 4.00 1.28
C LEU A 171 12.76 3.20 2.58
N ALA A 172 12.92 3.84 3.75
CA ALA A 172 12.66 3.19 5.04
C ALA A 172 11.21 2.69 5.14
N ALA A 173 10.22 3.49 4.72
CA ALA A 173 8.83 3.05 4.64
C ALA A 173 8.68 1.81 3.75
N ALA A 174 9.26 1.83 2.55
CA ALA A 174 9.18 0.72 1.60
C ALA A 174 9.85 -0.56 2.13
N ILE A 175 11.05 -0.44 2.70
CA ILE A 175 11.84 -1.57 3.21
C ILE A 175 11.17 -2.18 4.45
N LEU A 176 10.76 -1.35 5.43
CA LEU A 176 10.15 -1.82 6.67
C LEU A 176 8.78 -2.45 6.42
N PHE A 177 7.98 -1.86 5.52
CA PHE A 177 6.72 -2.49 5.11
C PHE A 177 6.96 -3.82 4.39
N ALA A 178 7.92 -3.89 3.48
CA ALA A 178 8.31 -5.12 2.81
C ALA A 178 8.76 -6.20 3.82
N LEU A 179 9.57 -5.81 4.81
CA LEU A 179 9.97 -6.69 5.91
C LEU A 179 8.74 -7.19 6.67
N GLY A 180 7.81 -6.30 7.01
CA GLY A 180 6.56 -6.66 7.67
C GLY A 180 5.76 -7.73 6.93
N THR A 181 5.66 -7.61 5.60
CA THR A 181 4.96 -8.62 4.77
C THR A 181 5.64 -9.99 4.74
N ILE A 182 6.93 -10.06 5.07
CA ILE A 182 7.72 -11.29 5.06
C ILE A 182 7.76 -11.95 6.45
N VAL A 183 8.02 -11.17 7.51
CA VAL A 183 8.27 -11.71 8.84
C VAL A 183 7.01 -11.82 9.70
N VAL A 184 5.97 -11.04 9.42
CA VAL A 184 4.74 -11.08 10.19
C VAL A 184 3.80 -12.13 9.62
N ALA A 185 3.61 -13.21 10.37
CA ALA A 185 2.58 -14.19 10.04
C ALA A 185 1.18 -13.56 10.19
N PRO A 186 0.17 -13.99 9.38
CA PRO A 186 -1.19 -13.49 9.50
C PRO A 186 -1.68 -13.51 10.95
N LEU A 187 -2.23 -12.39 11.41
CA LEU A 187 -2.80 -12.31 12.76
C LEU A 187 -4.06 -13.19 12.84
N PRO A 188 -4.28 -13.93 13.93
CA PRO A 188 -5.49 -14.74 14.13
C PRO A 188 -6.67 -13.84 14.54
N LEU A 189 -6.98 -12.86 13.70
CA LEU A 189 -8.05 -11.88 13.85
C LEU A 189 -8.85 -11.80 12.54
N ALA A 190 -10.11 -11.44 12.65
CA ALA A 190 -10.93 -11.10 11.50
C ALA A 190 -10.33 -9.87 10.77
N PRO A 191 -10.54 -9.72 9.45
CA PRO A 191 -9.82 -8.73 8.64
C PRO A 191 -9.93 -7.30 9.14
N PHE A 192 -11.13 -6.81 9.46
CA PHE A 192 -11.31 -5.43 9.95
C PHE A 192 -10.79 -5.25 11.36
N ALA A 193 -10.96 -6.25 12.23
CA ALA A 193 -10.39 -6.24 13.57
C ALA A 193 -8.84 -6.18 13.52
N ALA A 194 -8.22 -6.94 12.62
CA ALA A 194 -6.77 -6.93 12.44
C ALA A 194 -6.24 -5.56 11.99
N VAL A 195 -6.91 -4.91 11.04
CA VAL A 195 -6.53 -3.55 10.59
C VAL A 195 -6.78 -2.52 11.68
N THR A 196 -7.92 -2.57 12.35
CA THR A 196 -8.25 -1.66 13.46
C THR A 196 -7.19 -1.67 14.55
N TRP A 197 -6.84 -2.87 15.06
CA TRP A 197 -5.83 -3.00 16.11
C TRP A 197 -4.43 -2.58 15.66
N GLN A 198 -4.05 -2.87 14.43
CA GLN A 198 -2.77 -2.38 13.90
C GLN A 198 -2.76 -0.85 13.79
N LEU A 199 -3.86 -0.22 13.38
CA LEU A 199 -3.98 1.24 13.35
C LEU A 199 -3.90 1.83 14.76
N VAL A 200 -4.63 1.28 15.73
CA VAL A 200 -4.57 1.77 17.11
C VAL A 200 -3.15 1.69 17.66
N VAL A 201 -2.52 0.51 17.60
CA VAL A 201 -1.18 0.28 18.16
C VAL A 201 -0.10 1.06 17.40
N GLY A 202 -0.24 1.28 16.10
CA GLY A 202 0.73 2.02 15.28
C GLY A 202 0.53 3.54 15.33
N CYS A 203 -0.71 4.03 15.39
CA CYS A 203 -0.99 5.47 15.32
C CYS A 203 -0.98 6.16 16.69
N VAL A 204 -1.25 5.45 17.80
CA VAL A 204 -1.11 6.04 19.15
C VAL A 204 0.30 6.58 19.39
N PRO A 205 1.38 5.79 19.22
CA PRO A 205 2.73 6.33 19.37
C PRO A 205 3.07 7.38 18.31
N MET A 206 2.47 7.33 17.12
CA MET A 206 2.66 8.34 16.08
C MET A 206 2.09 9.69 16.51
N VAL A 207 0.89 9.73 17.08
CA VAL A 207 0.29 10.95 17.64
C VAL A 207 1.10 11.45 18.85
N ALA A 208 1.52 10.54 19.74
CA ALA A 208 2.32 10.91 20.90
C ALA A 208 3.65 11.56 20.49
N LEU A 209 4.37 10.98 19.51
CA LEU A 209 5.58 11.57 18.97
C LEU A 209 5.32 12.89 18.24
N GLY A 210 4.22 12.97 17.47
CA GLY A 210 3.81 14.19 16.82
C GLY A 210 3.54 15.33 17.82
N LEU A 211 2.84 15.05 18.91
CA LEU A 211 2.63 16.03 19.98
C LEU A 211 3.92 16.44 20.67
N ALA A 212 4.83 15.49 20.91
CA ALA A 212 6.07 15.75 21.64
C ALA A 212 7.14 16.47 20.81
N LEU A 213 7.24 16.17 19.51
CA LEU A 213 8.35 16.63 18.65
C LEU A 213 7.94 17.69 17.64
N GLU A 214 6.68 17.68 17.19
CA GLU A 214 6.22 18.53 16.10
C GLU A 214 5.42 19.75 16.58
N HIS A 215 4.94 19.76 17.81
CA HIS A 215 4.15 20.86 18.42
C HIS A 215 3.00 21.34 17.51
N PRO A 216 2.05 20.47 17.13
CA PRO A 216 0.99 20.82 16.18
C PRO A 216 0.09 21.93 16.71
N ARG A 217 -0.21 22.91 15.85
CA ARG A 217 -1.21 23.92 16.12
C ARG A 217 -2.56 23.42 15.66
N ILE A 218 -3.42 23.03 16.62
CA ILE A 218 -4.73 22.41 16.29
C ILE A 218 -5.64 23.43 15.60
N ASP A 219 -5.54 24.69 15.99
CA ASP A 219 -6.27 25.84 15.42
C ASP A 219 -5.84 26.21 13.99
N ALA A 220 -4.68 25.71 13.52
CA ALA A 220 -4.17 25.99 12.18
C ALA A 220 -4.93 25.22 11.06
N LEU A 221 -5.81 24.27 11.42
CA LEU A 221 -6.53 23.46 10.45
C LEU A 221 -7.65 24.27 9.79
N SER A 222 -7.46 24.58 8.51
CA SER A 222 -8.49 25.25 7.72
C SER A 222 -9.66 24.31 7.35
N THR A 223 -10.77 24.86 6.85
CA THR A 223 -11.87 24.04 6.30
C THR A 223 -11.39 23.09 5.19
N ARG A 224 -10.44 23.54 4.35
CA ARG A 224 -9.81 22.68 3.33
C ARG A 224 -8.99 21.57 3.97
N GLY A 225 -8.17 21.88 4.97
CA GLY A 225 -7.40 20.90 5.73
C GLY A 225 -8.30 19.87 6.40
N ALA A 226 -9.40 20.31 7.02
CA ALA A 226 -10.41 19.43 7.63
C ALA A 226 -11.07 18.50 6.60
N ALA A 227 -11.40 19.01 5.41
CA ALA A 227 -11.94 18.19 4.31
C ALA A 227 -10.91 17.15 3.80
N LEU A 228 -9.63 17.54 3.68
CA LEU A 228 -8.55 16.61 3.33
C LEU A 228 -8.35 15.55 4.41
N MET A 229 -8.43 15.93 5.68
CA MET A 229 -8.36 15.02 6.82
C MET A 229 -9.51 14.01 6.80
N ALA A 230 -10.74 14.47 6.55
CA ALA A 230 -11.90 13.60 6.37
C ALA A 230 -11.72 12.66 5.16
N TYR A 231 -11.22 13.18 4.03
CA TYR A 231 -10.89 12.36 2.86
C TYR A 231 -9.87 11.27 3.22
N MET A 232 -8.74 11.64 3.85
CA MET A 232 -7.66 10.70 4.23
C MET A 232 -8.12 9.62 5.20
N THR A 233 -9.06 9.96 6.08
CA THR A 233 -9.66 9.02 7.03
C THR A 233 -10.65 8.07 6.35
N ILE A 234 -11.59 8.62 5.57
CA ILE A 234 -12.72 7.86 5.03
C ILE A 234 -12.31 7.08 3.79
N VAL A 235 -11.64 7.73 2.82
CA VAL A 235 -11.41 7.11 1.51
C VAL A 235 -10.24 6.11 1.55
N PRO A 236 -8.98 6.50 1.84
CA PRO A 236 -7.86 5.55 1.82
C PRO A 236 -7.97 4.47 2.89
N MET A 237 -8.48 4.79 4.08
CA MET A 237 -8.53 3.87 5.22
C MET A 237 -9.86 3.14 5.38
N GLY A 238 -10.96 3.71 4.87
CA GLY A 238 -12.29 3.09 4.90
C GLY A 238 -12.64 2.45 3.55
N VAL A 239 -13.00 3.28 2.58
CA VAL A 239 -13.51 2.82 1.27
C VAL A 239 -12.52 1.92 0.55
N CYS A 240 -11.23 2.29 0.51
CA CYS A 240 -10.21 1.51 -0.19
C CYS A 240 -10.00 0.13 0.44
N TYR A 241 -10.04 -0.01 1.78
CA TYR A 241 -9.98 -1.33 2.41
C TYR A 241 -11.21 -2.18 2.12
N LEU A 242 -12.42 -1.59 2.16
CA LEU A 242 -13.65 -2.28 1.81
C LEU A 242 -13.62 -2.79 0.37
N THR A 243 -13.27 -1.92 -0.57
CA THR A 243 -13.19 -2.27 -2.00
C THR A 243 -12.04 -3.24 -2.29
N TRP A 244 -10.91 -3.12 -1.59
CA TRP A 244 -9.81 -4.08 -1.67
C TRP A 244 -10.22 -5.49 -1.26
N PHE A 245 -10.83 -5.66 -0.07
CA PHE A 245 -11.31 -6.97 0.36
C PHE A 245 -12.45 -7.49 -0.53
N ALA A 246 -13.31 -6.60 -1.02
CA ALA A 246 -14.35 -6.98 -1.98
C ALA A 246 -13.77 -7.48 -3.31
N ALA A 247 -12.68 -6.89 -3.77
CA ALA A 247 -11.96 -7.32 -4.97
C ALA A 247 -11.27 -8.68 -4.77
N LEU A 248 -10.57 -8.87 -3.64
CA LEU A 248 -9.88 -10.13 -3.33
C LEU A 248 -10.83 -11.34 -3.20
N ARG A 249 -12.10 -11.10 -2.87
CA ARG A 249 -13.14 -12.17 -2.90
C ARG A 249 -13.61 -12.52 -4.30
N ARG A 250 -13.34 -11.71 -5.30
CA ARG A 250 -13.84 -11.84 -6.68
C ARG A 250 -12.76 -12.11 -7.73
N LEU A 251 -11.52 -11.73 -7.42
CA LEU A 251 -10.39 -11.80 -8.33
C LEU A 251 -9.21 -12.54 -7.69
N PRO A 252 -8.39 -13.26 -8.49
CA PRO A 252 -7.14 -13.81 -8.00
C PRO A 252 -6.23 -12.71 -7.43
N GLY A 253 -5.56 -13.00 -6.31
CA GLY A 253 -4.65 -12.04 -5.67
C GLY A 253 -3.52 -11.53 -6.58
N GLU A 254 -3.11 -12.34 -7.56
CA GLU A 254 -2.13 -11.94 -8.58
C GLU A 254 -2.66 -10.80 -9.46
N VAL A 255 -3.94 -10.89 -9.88
CA VAL A 255 -4.60 -9.84 -10.66
C VAL A 255 -4.76 -8.57 -9.81
N ALA A 256 -5.18 -8.73 -8.55
CA ALA A 256 -5.30 -7.60 -7.64
C ALA A 256 -3.97 -6.86 -7.48
N SER A 257 -2.86 -7.58 -7.23
CA SER A 257 -1.52 -6.99 -7.11
C SER A 257 -1.05 -6.29 -8.38
N MET A 258 -1.44 -6.76 -9.57
CA MET A 258 -1.09 -6.09 -10.83
C MET A 258 -1.89 -4.81 -11.03
N VAL A 259 -3.18 -4.80 -10.68
CA VAL A 259 -4.02 -3.59 -10.85
C VAL A 259 -3.59 -2.50 -9.86
N THR A 260 -3.09 -2.85 -8.67
CA THR A 260 -2.55 -1.84 -7.73
C THR A 260 -1.31 -1.10 -8.25
N LEU A 261 -0.65 -1.56 -9.32
CA LEU A 261 0.39 -0.80 -10.01
C LEU A 261 -0.14 0.51 -10.64
N LEU A 262 -1.46 0.64 -10.80
CA LEU A 262 -2.09 1.91 -11.19
C LEU A 262 -1.96 2.97 -10.08
N THR A 263 -1.78 2.57 -8.82
CA THR A 263 -1.74 3.51 -7.70
C THR A 263 -0.61 4.54 -7.82
N PRO A 264 0.67 4.17 -8.05
CA PRO A 264 1.72 5.16 -8.24
C PRO A 264 1.52 6.00 -9.51
N LEU A 265 0.96 5.43 -10.59
CA LEU A 265 0.62 6.17 -11.79
C LEU A 265 -0.40 7.26 -11.49
N ILE A 266 -1.50 6.89 -10.82
CA ILE A 266 -2.55 7.84 -10.43
C ILE A 266 -1.96 8.87 -9.45
N GLY A 267 -1.10 8.46 -8.52
CA GLY A 267 -0.46 9.36 -7.57
C GLY A 267 0.39 10.45 -8.23
N VAL A 268 1.20 10.08 -9.21
CA VAL A 268 2.04 11.02 -9.97
C VAL A 268 1.17 11.97 -10.82
N ILE A 269 0.18 11.44 -11.52
CA ILE A 269 -0.75 12.26 -12.34
C ILE A 269 -1.56 13.21 -11.44
N ALA A 270 -2.09 12.70 -10.33
CA ALA A 270 -2.87 13.52 -9.40
C ALA A 270 -2.01 14.61 -8.76
N ALA A 271 -0.73 14.33 -8.45
CA ALA A 271 0.21 15.33 -7.95
C ALA A 271 0.52 16.41 -9.00
N ALA A 272 0.69 16.03 -10.26
CA ALA A 272 0.89 16.98 -11.34
C ALA A 272 -0.34 17.91 -11.51
N ILE A 273 -1.54 17.34 -11.49
CA ILE A 273 -2.79 18.13 -11.67
C ILE A 273 -3.08 19.00 -10.43
N ALA A 274 -2.99 18.44 -9.24
CA ALA A 274 -3.44 19.11 -8.02
C ALA A 274 -2.39 20.07 -7.42
N LEU A 275 -1.10 19.81 -7.63
CA LEU A 275 0.01 20.55 -7.04
C LEU A 275 0.87 21.29 -8.07
N GLY A 276 0.63 21.10 -9.37
CA GLY A 276 1.49 21.63 -10.42
C GLY A 276 2.87 20.99 -10.46
N GLU A 277 3.02 19.75 -9.94
CA GLU A 277 4.31 19.07 -9.99
C GLU A 277 4.70 18.76 -11.44
N PRO A 278 5.99 18.91 -11.82
CA PRO A 278 6.40 18.70 -13.19
C PRO A 278 6.17 17.26 -13.65
N LEU A 279 5.50 17.09 -14.78
CA LEU A 279 5.31 15.81 -15.45
C LEU A 279 6.09 15.80 -16.77
N GLY A 280 7.42 15.93 -16.67
CA GLY A 280 8.31 15.93 -17.82
C GLY A 280 8.76 14.52 -18.24
N ALA A 281 9.58 14.43 -19.28
CA ALA A 281 10.11 13.18 -19.82
C ALA A 281 10.83 12.32 -18.77
N ARG A 282 11.50 12.97 -17.82
CA ARG A 282 12.21 12.29 -16.72
C ARG A 282 11.23 11.55 -15.79
N GLN A 283 10.16 12.21 -15.35
CA GLN A 283 9.14 11.62 -14.50
C GLN A 283 8.39 10.50 -15.24
N ALA A 284 8.08 10.71 -16.52
CA ALA A 284 7.47 9.70 -17.36
C ALA A 284 8.38 8.46 -17.54
N ALA A 285 9.66 8.65 -17.80
CA ALA A 285 10.63 7.57 -17.93
C ALA A 285 10.79 6.81 -16.60
N ALA A 286 10.93 7.52 -15.46
CA ALA A 286 11.00 6.92 -14.15
C ALA A 286 9.76 6.09 -13.82
N LEU A 287 8.58 6.61 -14.12
CA LEU A 287 7.29 5.93 -13.93
C LEU A 287 7.21 4.64 -14.76
N VAL A 288 7.56 4.68 -16.04
CA VAL A 288 7.58 3.51 -16.94
C VAL A 288 8.55 2.45 -16.42
N LEU A 289 9.75 2.85 -16.02
CA LEU A 289 10.77 1.94 -15.48
C LEU A 289 10.33 1.29 -14.16
N VAL A 290 9.77 2.06 -13.21
CA VAL A 290 9.31 1.54 -11.92
C VAL A 290 8.11 0.61 -12.13
N ILE A 291 7.08 1.02 -12.87
CA ILE A 291 5.89 0.19 -13.11
C ILE A 291 6.24 -1.05 -13.92
N GLY A 292 7.05 -0.91 -14.97
CA GLY A 292 7.55 -2.03 -15.77
C GLY A 292 8.34 -3.01 -14.90
N GLY A 293 9.27 -2.51 -14.10
CA GLY A 293 10.05 -3.30 -13.16
C GLY A 293 9.18 -4.06 -12.16
N LEU A 294 8.21 -3.39 -11.54
CA LEU A 294 7.27 -4.02 -10.62
C LEU A 294 6.42 -5.11 -11.30
N ALA A 295 5.98 -4.87 -12.55
CA ALA A 295 5.25 -5.88 -13.31
C ALA A 295 6.09 -7.14 -13.55
N PHE A 296 7.40 -7.00 -13.83
CA PHE A 296 8.33 -8.13 -13.94
C PHE A 296 8.50 -8.88 -12.61
N VAL A 297 8.68 -8.15 -11.51
CA VAL A 297 8.79 -8.74 -10.16
C VAL A 297 7.53 -9.56 -9.82
N LEU A 298 6.35 -9.00 -10.03
CA LEU A 298 5.09 -9.67 -9.70
C LEU A 298 4.83 -10.90 -10.58
N ARG A 299 5.11 -10.84 -11.89
CA ARG A 299 4.95 -11.98 -12.80
C ARG A 299 5.89 -13.14 -12.45
N GLY A 300 7.12 -12.86 -12.00
CA GLY A 300 8.05 -13.89 -11.53
C GLY A 300 7.50 -14.64 -10.31
N GLN A 301 6.93 -13.93 -9.34
CA GLN A 301 6.33 -14.54 -8.15
C GLN A 301 5.11 -15.42 -8.45
N SER A 302 4.25 -14.99 -9.38
CA SER A 302 3.05 -15.72 -9.79
C SER A 302 3.36 -17.08 -10.40
N LYS A 303 4.36 -17.15 -11.28
CA LYS A 303 4.79 -18.41 -11.92
C LYS A 303 5.27 -19.45 -10.91
N LYS A 304 6.05 -19.02 -9.91
CA LYS A 304 6.57 -19.90 -8.86
C LYS A 304 5.46 -20.47 -7.96
N ARG A 305 4.43 -19.67 -7.64
CA ARG A 305 3.28 -20.15 -6.88
C ARG A 305 2.49 -21.22 -7.63
N ARG A 306 2.26 -21.03 -8.95
CA ARG A 306 1.55 -22.03 -9.80
C ARG A 306 2.31 -23.34 -9.87
N LEU A 307 3.62 -23.30 -10.16
CA LEU A 307 4.45 -24.51 -10.23
C LEU A 307 4.48 -25.25 -8.89
N GLY A 308 4.61 -24.53 -7.77
CA GLY A 308 4.56 -25.13 -6.42
C GLY A 308 3.20 -25.74 -6.05
N SER A 309 2.09 -25.16 -6.52
CA SER A 309 0.75 -25.74 -6.31
C SER A 309 0.50 -26.99 -7.16
N GLU A 310 0.97 -27.01 -8.41
CA GLU A 310 0.88 -28.16 -9.30
C GLU A 310 1.74 -29.35 -8.81
N GLU A 311 2.92 -29.07 -8.28
CA GLU A 311 3.80 -30.10 -7.71
C GLU A 311 3.21 -30.71 -6.43
N ARG A 312 2.61 -29.89 -5.56
CA ARG A 312 1.87 -30.39 -4.37
C ARG A 312 0.64 -31.24 -4.77
N ALA A 313 -0.10 -30.80 -5.80
CA ALA A 313 -1.25 -31.53 -6.31
C ALA A 313 -0.85 -32.89 -6.95
N ARG A 314 0.32 -32.95 -7.61
CA ARG A 314 0.87 -34.22 -8.14
C ARG A 314 1.29 -35.16 -7.04
N ARG A 315 2.00 -34.66 -5.99
CA ARG A 315 2.42 -35.48 -4.84
C ARG A 315 1.23 -36.01 -4.02
N GLY A 316 0.15 -35.23 -3.91
CA GLY A 316 -1.08 -35.68 -3.21
C GLY A 316 -1.94 -36.68 -4.00
N ARG A 317 -1.67 -36.91 -5.30
CA ARG A 317 -2.35 -37.94 -6.11
C ARG A 317 -1.56 -39.25 -6.22
N SER A 318 -0.34 -39.28 -5.70
CA SER A 318 0.55 -40.45 -5.70
C SER A 318 0.59 -41.19 -4.35
N VAL A 319 -0.25 -40.81 -3.43
CA VAL A 319 -0.55 -41.49 -2.14
C VAL A 319 -2.02 -41.90 -2.15
#